data_b62584c0e37bd1d3d767576d93c69726
#
_entry.id   b62584c0e37bd1d3d767576d93c69726
#
_cell.length_a   1.000
_cell.length_b   1.000
_cell.length_c   1.000
_cell.angle_alpha   90.00
_cell.angle_beta   90.00
_cell.angle_gamma   90.00
#
_symmetry.space_group_name_H-M   'P 1'
#
loop_
_entity.id
_entity.type
_entity.pdbx_description
1 polymer ?
#
loop_
_entity_poly.entity_id
_entity_poly.type
_entity_poly.pdbx_seq_one_letter_code
_entity_poly.pdbx_strand_id
1 'polypeptide(L)'
;MDDGSSLFSCIPNRLSANGNNSVCLLEAGGNNLSPLLHVPAGWAATFNNKKFDWAFETEPEPQLHDRKIFWPRGKVLGGSSSINGMIYIRGVPIDFAAWV
;
A
#
# COMPACT_ATOMS: atom_id res chain seq x y z
N MET A 1 2.56 12.97 13.28
CA MET A 1 1.12 12.71 13.25
C MET A 1 0.94 11.57 12.28
N ASP A 2 0.75 10.40 12.81
CA ASP A 2 0.58 9.19 11.99
C ASP A 2 -0.92 9.02 11.78
N ASP A 3 -1.38 9.16 10.57
CA ASP A 3 -2.80 9.08 10.22
C ASP A 3 -3.31 7.63 10.13
N GLY A 4 -2.47 6.66 10.49
CA GLY A 4 -2.88 5.27 10.66
C GLY A 4 -3.47 4.62 9.43
N SER A 5 -3.07 5.05 8.24
CA SER A 5 -3.66 4.66 6.97
C SER A 5 -3.51 3.18 6.60
N SER A 6 -2.72 2.41 7.34
CA SER A 6 -2.68 0.95 7.17
C SER A 6 -2.97 0.22 8.48
N LEU A 7 -3.55 -0.98 8.37
CA LEU A 7 -3.85 -1.84 9.51
C LEU A 7 -2.58 -2.11 10.35
N PHE A 8 -1.44 -2.28 9.69
CA PHE A 8 -0.16 -2.54 10.34
C PHE A 8 0.37 -1.35 11.13
N SER A 9 0.01 -0.12 10.77
CA SER A 9 0.36 1.08 11.54
C SER A 9 -0.63 1.31 12.70
N CYS A 10 -1.90 0.99 12.53
CA CYS A 10 -2.93 1.15 13.55
C CYS A 10 -2.73 0.20 14.74
N ILE A 11 -2.38 -1.05 14.50
CA ILE A 11 -2.26 -2.08 15.55
C ILE A 11 -1.15 -1.71 16.57
N PRO A 12 0.09 -1.40 16.16
CA PRO A 12 1.14 -1.00 17.09
C PRO A 12 0.75 0.22 17.92
N ASN A 13 0.15 1.23 17.30
CA ASN A 13 -0.31 2.43 17.98
C ASN A 13 -1.35 2.10 19.08
N ARG A 14 -2.35 1.28 18.73
CA ARG A 14 -3.40 0.89 19.68
C ARG A 14 -2.89 0.03 20.81
N LEU A 15 -2.00 -0.92 20.52
CA LEU A 15 -1.43 -1.82 21.52
C LEU A 15 -0.50 -1.10 22.52
N SER A 16 0.20 -0.05 22.07
CA SER A 16 1.10 0.72 22.92
C SER A 16 0.45 1.91 23.63
N ALA A 17 -0.80 2.25 23.29
CA ALA A 17 -1.46 3.49 23.73
C ALA A 17 -1.61 3.62 25.25
N ASN A 18 -1.77 2.50 25.96
CA ASN A 18 -1.92 2.50 27.43
C ASN A 18 -0.58 2.34 28.18
N GLY A 19 0.54 2.22 27.48
CA GLY A 19 1.88 2.07 28.08
C GLY A 19 2.17 0.70 28.72
N ASN A 20 1.22 -0.24 28.70
CA ASN A 20 1.39 -1.56 29.34
C ASN A 20 2.11 -2.56 28.44
N ASN A 21 2.23 -2.27 27.14
CA ASN A 21 2.85 -3.16 26.17
C ASN A 21 4.02 -2.45 25.45
N SER A 22 5.12 -3.16 25.29
CA SER A 22 6.18 -2.78 24.36
C SER A 22 5.90 -3.41 23.01
N VAL A 23 5.87 -2.59 21.97
CA VAL A 23 5.57 -3.04 20.59
C VAL A 23 6.76 -2.77 19.70
N CYS A 24 7.23 -3.81 18.98
CA CYS A 24 8.28 -3.68 17.98
C CYS A 24 7.64 -3.83 16.59
N LEU A 25 7.77 -2.81 15.75
CA LEU A 25 7.33 -2.81 14.37
C LEU A 25 8.53 -3.06 13.46
N LEU A 26 8.49 -4.15 12.70
CA LEU A 26 9.52 -4.49 11.72
C LEU A 26 9.05 -4.06 10.33
N GLU A 27 9.79 -3.17 9.68
CA GLU A 27 9.54 -2.68 8.33
C GLU A 27 10.73 -3.02 7.42
N ALA A 28 10.46 -3.66 6.28
CA ALA A 28 11.50 -4.03 5.31
C ALA A 28 11.97 -2.85 4.47
N GLY A 29 11.14 -1.83 4.33
CA GLY A 29 11.44 -0.60 3.59
C GLY A 29 12.04 0.49 4.46
N GLY A 30 12.17 1.66 3.87
CA GLY A 30 12.61 2.86 4.55
C GLY A 30 11.46 3.59 5.29
N ASN A 31 11.80 4.74 5.85
CA ASN A 31 10.80 5.65 6.38
C ASN A 31 10.00 6.33 5.26
N ASN A 32 8.89 6.95 5.61
CA ASN A 32 8.00 7.64 4.68
C ASN A 32 8.29 9.15 4.55
N LEU A 33 9.51 9.61 4.83
CA LEU A 33 9.86 11.03 4.82
C LEU A 33 10.13 11.60 3.40
N SER A 34 10.09 10.76 2.37
CA SER A 34 10.33 11.22 1.01
C SER A 34 9.22 12.15 0.52
N PRO A 35 9.54 13.33 -0.04
CA PRO A 35 8.53 14.23 -0.63
C PRO A 35 7.67 13.56 -1.70
N LEU A 36 8.19 12.57 -2.43
CA LEU A 36 7.44 11.83 -3.44
C LEU A 36 6.22 11.09 -2.88
N LEU A 37 6.25 10.72 -1.60
CA LEU A 37 5.15 10.03 -0.92
C LEU A 37 4.07 10.99 -0.43
N HIS A 38 4.37 12.28 -0.35
CA HIS A 38 3.46 13.30 0.20
C HIS A 38 2.85 14.21 -0.87
N VAL A 39 3.43 14.23 -2.08
CA VAL A 39 2.90 15.00 -3.21
C VAL A 39 1.96 14.11 -4.03
N PRO A 40 0.69 14.51 -4.26
CA PRO A 40 -0.26 13.69 -5.01
C PRO A 40 0.24 13.16 -6.35
N ALA A 41 0.96 13.97 -7.12
CA ALA A 41 1.56 13.53 -8.39
C ALA A 41 2.76 12.58 -8.22
N GLY A 42 3.30 12.45 -7.00
CA GLY A 42 4.48 11.65 -6.72
C GLY A 42 4.26 10.14 -6.84
N TRP A 43 3.01 9.67 -6.73
CA TRP A 43 2.69 8.24 -6.79
C TRP A 43 3.24 7.56 -8.05
N ALA A 44 3.18 8.24 -9.20
CA ALA A 44 3.69 7.70 -10.46
C ALA A 44 5.21 7.43 -10.44
N ALA A 45 5.96 8.22 -9.67
CA ALA A 45 7.40 8.04 -9.50
C ALA A 45 7.78 7.02 -8.41
N THR A 46 6.80 6.54 -7.63
CA THR A 46 7.01 5.50 -6.62
C THR A 46 6.87 4.10 -7.21
N PHE A 47 6.08 3.92 -8.27
CA PHE A 47 5.89 2.64 -8.93
C PHE A 47 7.16 2.19 -9.64
N ASN A 48 7.46 0.89 -9.56
CA ASN A 48 8.68 0.29 -10.08
C ASN A 48 9.98 0.91 -9.52
N ASN A 49 9.88 1.71 -8.49
CA ASN A 49 11.03 2.26 -7.78
C ASN A 49 11.35 1.36 -6.59
N LYS A 50 12.39 0.54 -6.70
CA LYS A 50 12.81 -0.45 -5.70
C LYS A 50 13.06 0.11 -4.29
N LYS A 51 13.15 1.43 -4.17
CA LYS A 51 13.25 2.11 -2.87
C LYS A 51 11.90 2.11 -2.13
N PHE A 52 10.78 2.18 -2.86
CA PHE A 52 9.44 2.32 -2.30
C PHE A 52 8.49 1.18 -2.69
N ASP A 53 8.88 0.37 -3.68
CA ASP A 53 8.05 -0.66 -4.28
C ASP A 53 8.82 -1.99 -4.35
N TRP A 54 8.17 -3.09 -4.01
CA TRP A 54 8.70 -4.43 -4.22
C TRP A 54 8.81 -4.77 -5.71
N ALA A 55 8.04 -4.08 -6.55
CA ALA A 55 7.98 -4.26 -8.00
C ALA A 55 7.74 -5.71 -8.41
N PHE A 56 6.75 -6.35 -7.79
CA PHE A 56 6.37 -7.71 -8.17
C PHE A 56 5.76 -7.76 -9.56
N GLU A 57 5.92 -8.91 -10.21
CA GLU A 57 5.20 -9.27 -11.43
C GLU A 57 4.48 -10.60 -11.21
N THR A 58 3.34 -10.78 -11.86
CA THR A 58 2.66 -12.07 -11.87
C THR A 58 3.43 -13.07 -12.72
N GLU A 59 3.20 -14.36 -12.49
CA GLU A 59 3.56 -15.38 -13.45
C GLU A 59 2.83 -15.14 -14.78
N PRO A 60 3.38 -15.63 -15.91
CA PRO A 60 2.68 -15.56 -17.19
C PRO A 60 1.31 -16.24 -17.12
N GLU A 61 0.25 -15.55 -17.53
CA GLU A 61 -1.10 -16.09 -17.53
C GLU A 61 -1.49 -16.53 -18.95
N PRO A 62 -1.61 -17.83 -19.23
CA PRO A 62 -1.91 -18.35 -20.57
C PRO A 62 -3.22 -17.81 -21.14
N GLN A 63 -4.22 -17.56 -20.29
CA GLN A 63 -5.51 -17.00 -20.70
C GLN A 63 -5.43 -15.52 -21.08
N LEU A 64 -4.33 -14.85 -20.74
CA LEU A 64 -4.05 -13.47 -21.10
C LEU A 64 -2.87 -13.35 -22.10
N HIS A 65 -2.70 -14.35 -22.97
CA HIS A 65 -1.61 -14.40 -23.97
C HIS A 65 -0.21 -14.35 -23.31
N ASP A 66 -0.01 -15.10 -22.24
CA ASP A 66 1.23 -15.17 -21.48
C ASP A 66 1.71 -13.82 -20.93
N ARG A 67 0.78 -12.86 -20.78
CA ARG A 67 1.10 -11.56 -20.25
C ARG A 67 1.41 -11.64 -18.77
N LYS A 68 2.51 -10.99 -18.38
CA LYS A 68 2.81 -10.66 -16.97
C LYS A 68 2.19 -9.32 -16.61
N ILE A 69 1.67 -9.24 -15.43
CA ILE A 69 1.07 -8.01 -14.90
C ILE A 69 1.97 -7.47 -13.80
N PHE A 70 2.37 -6.22 -13.92
CA PHE A 70 3.07 -5.50 -12.86
C PHE A 70 2.16 -5.33 -11.64
N TRP A 71 2.67 -5.70 -10.47
CA TRP A 71 1.90 -5.73 -9.24
C TRP A 71 2.60 -4.94 -8.12
N PRO A 72 2.44 -3.62 -8.09
CA PRO A 72 3.12 -2.77 -7.11
C PRO A 72 2.70 -3.12 -5.69
N ARG A 73 3.66 -3.14 -4.77
CA ARG A 73 3.45 -3.29 -3.34
C ARG A 73 4.44 -2.42 -2.60
N GLY A 74 3.93 -1.58 -1.70
CA GLY A 74 4.78 -0.66 -0.95
C GLY A 74 5.82 -1.35 -0.09
N LYS A 75 7.05 -0.85 -0.21
CA LYS A 75 8.22 -1.23 0.58
C LYS A 75 8.71 -0.01 1.35
N VAL A 76 7.89 0.45 2.27
CA VAL A 76 8.09 1.68 3.03
C VAL A 76 7.16 1.68 4.24
N LEU A 77 7.48 2.43 5.26
CA LEU A 77 6.60 2.60 6.42
C LEU A 77 5.20 3.06 5.96
N GLY A 78 4.17 2.30 6.35
CA GLY A 78 2.81 2.45 5.84
C GLY A 78 2.45 1.52 4.67
N GLY A 79 3.44 0.85 4.06
CA GLY A 79 3.22 -0.15 3.00
C GLY A 79 2.56 0.44 1.75
N SER A 80 1.64 -0.31 1.16
CA SER A 80 0.97 0.09 -0.10
C SER A 80 0.07 1.32 0.04
N SER A 81 -0.35 1.69 1.26
CA SER A 81 -1.08 2.94 1.46
C SER A 81 -0.21 4.17 1.21
N SER A 82 1.11 4.06 1.38
CA SER A 82 2.04 5.16 1.14
C SER A 82 2.36 5.40 -0.34
N ILE A 83 2.08 4.43 -1.22
CA ILE A 83 2.31 4.52 -2.66
C ILE A 83 1.03 4.42 -3.49
N ASN A 84 -0.14 4.53 -2.89
CA ASN A 84 -1.41 4.40 -3.60
C ASN A 84 -1.64 5.54 -4.61
N GLY A 85 -2.42 5.25 -5.66
CA GLY A 85 -2.75 6.21 -6.70
C GLY A 85 -3.86 7.20 -6.30
N MET A 86 -4.35 7.17 -5.06
CA MET A 86 -5.39 8.06 -4.50
C MET A 86 -6.68 8.08 -5.33
N ILE A 87 -7.01 6.97 -5.98
CA ILE A 87 -8.24 6.82 -6.75
C ILE A 87 -9.38 6.50 -5.78
N TYR A 88 -10.41 7.34 -5.77
CA TYR A 88 -11.64 7.09 -5.04
C TYR A 88 -12.79 6.89 -6.03
N ILE A 89 -13.25 5.65 -6.12
CA ILE A 89 -14.39 5.26 -6.96
C ILE A 89 -15.39 4.50 -6.10
N ARG A 90 -16.62 5.01 -6.06
CA ARG A 90 -17.71 4.31 -5.38
C ARG A 90 -18.33 3.30 -6.34
N GLY A 91 -18.59 2.08 -5.88
CA GLY A 91 -19.35 1.10 -6.64
C GLY A 91 -20.77 1.61 -6.95
N VAL A 92 -21.28 1.30 -8.11
CA VAL A 92 -22.65 1.60 -8.51
C VAL A 92 -23.61 0.49 -8.04
N PRO A 93 -24.92 0.75 -7.89
CA PRO A 93 -25.85 -0.26 -7.37
C PRO A 93 -25.83 -1.60 -8.11
N ILE A 94 -25.59 -1.58 -9.42
CA ILE A 94 -25.52 -2.81 -10.22
C ILE A 94 -24.34 -3.71 -9.85
N ASP A 95 -23.22 -3.15 -9.38
CA ASP A 95 -22.07 -3.92 -8.94
C ASP A 95 -22.44 -4.80 -7.73
N PHE A 96 -23.30 -4.27 -6.86
CA PHE A 96 -23.74 -4.97 -5.66
C PHE A 96 -24.92 -5.92 -5.93
N ALA A 97 -25.78 -5.57 -6.88
CA ALA A 97 -26.93 -6.40 -7.24
C ALA A 97 -26.53 -7.76 -7.85
N ALA A 98 -25.33 -7.86 -8.42
CA ALA A 98 -24.81 -9.09 -8.97
C ALA A 98 -24.27 -10.09 -7.90
N TRP A 99 -24.22 -9.67 -6.63
CA TRP A 99 -23.71 -10.48 -5.52
C TRP A 99 -24.83 -11.16 -4.72
N VAL A 100 -26.08 -10.89 -5.06
CA VAL A 100 -27.30 -11.38 -4.37
C VAL A 100 -28.00 -12.50 -5.24
#